data_278f9464ff786f5b7d5396e52c451fdc
#
_entry.id   278f9464ff786f5b7d5396e52c451fdc
#
_cell.length_a   1.000
_cell.length_b   1.000
_cell.length_c   1.000
_cell.angle_alpha   90.00
_cell.angle_beta   90.00
_cell.angle_gamma   90.00
#
_symmetry.space_group_name_H-M   'P 1'
#
loop_
_entity.id
_entity.type
_entity.pdbx_description
1 polymer ?
#
loop_
_entity_poly.entity_id
_entity_poly.type
_entity_poly.pdbx_seq_one_letter_code
_entity_poly.pdbx_strand_id
1 'polypeptide(L)'
;MFVRRWLSLLLGMLLAGCGSAEPTPTPAITIIFLATPTPQPTPTPTPVPVKTIWVDPALPAGLHQALMQRLSAFVEQASTPARRLVLTESPDADVRVTVGRAGAPLITHTLAVAAPFPTVPDGLAFEQLRRFWAGQPDALTSLSDQAGIAPTLFLDGDAHAALTLLLGQPAASPNIQVVAPQDVLPLAWQNRPAAFAVLPFDRLEVRWKLLHVDGVNLFEREAPIDAYPLTLSIRAQGDPEVVDEIAAALPAMDNRDLSKMAIVAMTGVTALVRGTAVRMEQKGITYPAEKIRDWLVTADVTHISNEVSFWDKCPPPSFSSGVVMCSDPRYIELLRYVGTDVVELTGNHLWDYGYQRLIPTLEMYEREGWRYFGGGRDLADALRPLTMTVNGNRLAFIGCNWFGANWAKENLPGSAPCSPGDPRDLSYQVETIRRLRAEGYNVIATLQYEEYYFYESTLRQRRDFAALREAGAVVVNGSQGHHVQGFDISAEGFIHWGTGNIFFGDQTFSKGAQTTMVDRHVFYDNRYLGVDLRTAFIQDLSQPVPMNPDERAALLRTLFNVSLFR
;
A
#
# COMPACT_ATOMS: atom_id res chain seq x y z
N MET A 1 -16.67 -44.24 -27.04
CA MET A 1 -16.35 -44.98 -28.29
C MET A 1 -15.07 -45.74 -28.03
N PHE A 2 -15.24 -47.04 -27.86
CA PHE A 2 -14.40 -48.17 -28.22
C PHE A 2 -12.92 -48.15 -27.81
N VAL A 3 -12.35 -49.08 -27.13
CA VAL A 3 -12.46 -50.53 -26.91
C VAL A 3 -11.06 -51.12 -26.86
N ARG A 4 -10.74 -51.81 -25.73
CA ARG A 4 -10.35 -53.24 -25.59
C ARG A 4 -8.96 -53.70 -26.07
N ARG A 5 -8.26 -54.35 -25.09
CA ARG A 5 -7.95 -55.81 -24.94
C ARG A 5 -6.68 -56.26 -25.69
N TRP A 6 -5.77 -57.15 -25.14
CA TRP A 6 -5.81 -58.58 -24.79
C TRP A 6 -4.49 -58.92 -24.05
N LEU A 7 -4.32 -59.63 -23.03
CA LEU A 7 -4.37 -61.05 -22.60
C LEU A 7 -3.75 -62.10 -23.55
N SER A 8 -2.77 -62.93 -23.06
CA SER A 8 -2.50 -64.35 -23.28
C SER A 8 -1.25 -64.75 -22.54
N LEU A 9 -1.32 -65.55 -21.58
CA LEU A 9 -1.15 -66.99 -21.26
C LEU A 9 -0.47 -67.83 -22.37
N LEU A 10 0.54 -68.61 -21.98
CA LEU A 10 0.73 -69.98 -22.43
C LEU A 10 1.64 -70.78 -21.48
N LEU A 11 1.11 -71.89 -21.08
CA LEU A 11 1.44 -73.09 -20.35
C LEU A 11 2.20 -74.07 -21.28
N GLY A 12 3.10 -74.91 -20.79
CA GLY A 12 3.73 -76.00 -21.56
C GLY A 12 4.40 -77.03 -20.69
N MET A 13 3.83 -78.21 -20.65
CA MET A 13 4.10 -79.40 -19.86
C MET A 13 5.26 -80.25 -20.34
N LEU A 14 5.86 -81.00 -19.38
CA LEU A 14 6.24 -82.46 -19.30
C LEU A 14 6.98 -83.12 -20.46
N LEU A 15 8.03 -83.84 -20.08
CA LEU A 15 8.08 -85.29 -20.36
C LEU A 15 9.16 -85.99 -19.51
N ALA A 16 8.84 -87.23 -19.08
CA ALA A 16 9.55 -88.11 -18.22
C ALA A 16 10.52 -89.04 -19.01
N GLY A 17 11.51 -89.52 -18.38
CA GLY A 17 12.36 -90.63 -18.87
C GLY A 17 12.93 -91.51 -17.73
N CYS A 18 12.48 -92.78 -17.71
CA CYS A 18 12.92 -93.84 -16.80
C CYS A 18 14.29 -94.39 -17.19
N GLY A 19 15.14 -94.73 -16.21
CA GLY A 19 16.35 -95.47 -16.37
C GLY A 19 16.82 -96.14 -15.07
N SER A 20 16.83 -97.42 -15.08
CA SER A 20 17.17 -98.55 -14.18
C SER A 20 18.23 -98.38 -13.08
N ALA A 21 17.96 -99.01 -11.97
CA ALA A 21 18.78 -99.17 -10.76
C ALA A 21 19.90 -100.18 -10.82
N GLU A 22 21.00 -99.89 -10.13
CA GLU A 22 21.97 -100.90 -9.58
C GLU A 22 22.39 -100.52 -8.16
N PRO A 23 22.75 -101.46 -7.31
CA PRO A 23 22.70 -101.35 -5.85
C PRO A 23 23.94 -100.67 -5.24
N THR A 24 23.67 -99.88 -4.27
CA THR A 24 24.61 -99.08 -3.48
C THR A 24 25.28 -99.88 -2.36
N PRO A 25 26.52 -99.56 -2.04
CA PRO A 25 27.15 -99.99 -0.78
C PRO A 25 26.79 -98.99 0.33
N THR A 26 26.54 -99.51 1.51
CA THR A 26 26.18 -98.79 2.74
C THR A 26 27.27 -97.78 3.14
N PRO A 27 26.93 -96.48 3.31
CA PRO A 27 27.94 -95.57 3.81
C PRO A 27 28.03 -95.59 5.33
N ALA A 28 29.25 -95.50 5.82
CA ALA A 28 29.50 -95.27 7.25
C ALA A 28 29.00 -93.93 7.70
N ILE A 29 28.26 -93.88 8.82
CA ILE A 29 27.77 -92.65 9.43
C ILE A 29 28.95 -91.94 10.10
N THR A 30 29.47 -90.91 9.45
CA THR A 30 30.37 -89.94 10.09
C THR A 30 29.51 -88.89 10.78
N ILE A 31 29.45 -88.85 12.10
CA ILE A 31 28.78 -87.81 12.89
C ILE A 31 29.70 -86.60 12.81
N ILE A 32 29.29 -85.62 11.95
CA ILE A 32 29.90 -84.28 11.92
C ILE A 32 29.16 -83.45 13.00
N PHE A 33 29.88 -83.15 14.07
CA PHE A 33 29.41 -82.14 15.01
C PHE A 33 29.47 -80.73 14.28
N LEU A 34 28.36 -80.29 13.78
CA LEU A 34 28.21 -78.90 13.36
C LEU A 34 28.38 -78.03 14.60
N ALA A 35 29.46 -77.30 14.67
CA ALA A 35 29.58 -76.27 15.68
C ALA A 35 28.40 -75.27 15.51
N THR A 36 27.61 -75.08 16.56
CA THR A 36 26.57 -74.07 16.60
C THR A 36 27.21 -72.73 16.29
N PRO A 37 26.76 -72.01 15.26
CA PRO A 37 27.31 -70.69 15.00
C PRO A 37 27.10 -69.81 16.22
N THR A 38 28.19 -69.25 16.75
CA THR A 38 28.11 -68.23 17.81
C THR A 38 27.27 -67.11 17.27
N PRO A 39 26.21 -66.66 17.99
CA PRO A 39 25.40 -65.54 17.53
C PRO A 39 26.31 -64.35 17.34
N GLN A 40 26.40 -63.88 16.10
CA GLN A 40 27.09 -62.62 15.79
C GLN A 40 26.41 -61.51 16.57
N PRO A 41 27.14 -60.68 17.31
CA PRO A 41 26.51 -59.60 18.06
C PRO A 41 25.69 -58.74 17.08
N THR A 42 24.40 -58.61 17.32
CA THR A 42 23.53 -57.69 16.57
C THR A 42 24.19 -56.32 16.62
N PRO A 43 24.49 -55.66 15.49
CA PRO A 43 25.10 -54.34 15.54
C PRO A 43 24.17 -53.41 16.35
N THR A 44 24.72 -52.83 17.39
CA THR A 44 24.01 -51.79 18.16
C THR A 44 23.65 -50.70 17.17
N PRO A 45 22.36 -50.32 17.02
CA PRO A 45 22.01 -49.27 16.09
C PRO A 45 22.77 -48.00 16.48
N THR A 46 23.50 -47.44 15.51
CA THR A 46 24.18 -46.16 15.69
C THR A 46 23.14 -45.12 16.04
N PRO A 47 23.29 -44.34 17.13
CA PRO A 47 22.31 -43.32 17.48
C PRO A 47 22.15 -42.37 16.30
N VAL A 48 20.89 -42.15 15.88
CA VAL A 48 20.56 -41.15 14.84
C VAL A 48 20.91 -39.77 15.39
N PRO A 49 21.76 -38.99 14.69
CA PRO A 49 22.06 -37.63 15.11
C PRO A 49 20.77 -36.79 15.27
N VAL A 50 20.62 -36.15 16.41
CA VAL A 50 19.50 -35.27 16.69
C VAL A 50 20.03 -33.83 16.69
N LYS A 51 19.40 -32.93 15.90
CA LYS A 51 19.66 -31.51 15.89
C LYS A 51 18.44 -30.79 16.43
N THR A 52 18.69 -29.81 17.29
CA THR A 52 17.67 -29.11 18.08
C THR A 52 17.49 -27.68 17.57
N ILE A 53 16.23 -27.21 17.52
CA ILE A 53 15.87 -25.85 17.14
C ILE A 53 15.07 -25.23 18.28
N TRP A 54 15.54 -24.10 18.77
CA TRP A 54 14.86 -23.33 19.80
C TRP A 54 14.34 -22.01 19.23
N VAL A 55 13.10 -21.65 19.60
CA VAL A 55 12.48 -20.35 19.28
C VAL A 55 12.36 -19.55 20.56
N ASP A 56 12.84 -18.31 20.53
CA ASP A 56 12.85 -17.43 21.70
C ASP A 56 11.39 -17.16 22.18
N PRO A 57 11.01 -17.57 23.39
CA PRO A 57 9.67 -17.35 23.94
C PRO A 57 9.39 -15.87 24.26
N ALA A 58 10.42 -14.99 24.26
CA ALA A 58 10.24 -13.56 24.43
C ALA A 58 9.71 -12.84 23.17
N LEU A 59 9.65 -13.53 22.02
CA LEU A 59 9.07 -12.98 20.81
C LEU A 59 7.57 -12.67 21.01
N PRO A 60 7.03 -11.66 20.31
CA PRO A 60 5.59 -11.42 20.29
C PRO A 60 4.81 -12.70 20.02
N ALA A 61 3.73 -12.94 20.76
CA ALA A 61 3.03 -14.23 20.76
C ALA A 61 2.57 -14.66 19.38
N GLY A 62 2.04 -13.72 18.57
CA GLY A 62 1.61 -14.01 17.20
C GLY A 62 2.79 -14.42 16.29
N LEU A 63 3.96 -13.76 16.42
CA LEU A 63 5.15 -14.10 15.65
C LEU A 63 5.75 -15.43 16.09
N HIS A 64 5.81 -15.67 17.41
CA HIS A 64 6.26 -16.94 17.97
C HIS A 64 5.39 -18.10 17.46
N GLN A 65 4.06 -17.97 17.52
CA GLN A 65 3.14 -19.00 17.04
C GLN A 65 3.32 -19.27 15.53
N ALA A 66 3.43 -18.23 14.71
CA ALA A 66 3.65 -18.37 13.28
C ALA A 66 4.99 -19.09 12.97
N LEU A 67 6.05 -18.78 13.70
CA LEU A 67 7.34 -19.45 13.56
C LEU A 67 7.26 -20.91 14.00
N MET A 68 6.66 -21.21 15.15
CA MET A 68 6.49 -22.57 15.63
C MET A 68 5.74 -23.44 14.62
N GLN A 69 4.66 -22.92 14.02
CA GLN A 69 3.89 -23.63 12.99
C GLN A 69 4.74 -23.94 11.75
N ARG A 70 5.50 -22.96 11.24
CA ARG A 70 6.34 -23.13 10.05
C ARG A 70 7.52 -24.07 10.31
N LEU A 71 8.17 -23.94 11.47
CA LEU A 71 9.29 -24.78 11.86
C LEU A 71 8.85 -26.21 12.17
N SER A 72 7.67 -26.42 12.75
CA SER A 72 7.11 -27.76 12.95
C SER A 72 6.93 -28.50 11.61
N ALA A 73 6.33 -27.83 10.63
CA ALA A 73 6.17 -28.39 9.29
C ALA A 73 7.54 -28.68 8.62
N PHE A 74 8.52 -27.80 8.79
CA PHE A 74 9.89 -28.01 8.30
C PHE A 74 10.55 -29.21 8.96
N VAL A 75 10.48 -29.33 10.28
CA VAL A 75 11.08 -30.45 11.06
C VAL A 75 10.50 -31.80 10.61
N GLU A 76 9.21 -31.89 10.36
CA GLU A 76 8.56 -33.10 9.85
C GLU A 76 9.08 -33.50 8.46
N GLN A 77 9.28 -32.52 7.57
CA GLN A 77 9.71 -32.75 6.19
C GLN A 77 11.22 -33.02 6.08
N ALA A 78 12.04 -32.33 6.87
CA ALA A 78 13.50 -32.38 6.80
C ALA A 78 14.11 -33.49 7.65
N SER A 79 13.36 -34.14 8.55
CA SER A 79 13.82 -35.31 9.31
C SER A 79 13.89 -36.55 8.42
N THR A 80 14.99 -37.31 8.54
CA THR A 80 15.23 -38.53 7.80
C THR A 80 15.57 -39.68 8.74
N PRO A 81 15.58 -40.96 8.28
CA PRO A 81 16.08 -42.06 9.08
C PRO A 81 17.55 -41.92 9.54
N ALA A 82 18.32 -41.08 8.85
CA ALA A 82 19.75 -40.85 9.15
C ALA A 82 19.98 -39.59 10.03
N ARG A 83 19.01 -38.66 10.15
CA ARG A 83 19.11 -37.44 10.96
C ARG A 83 17.74 -36.98 11.42
N ARG A 84 17.59 -36.67 12.70
CA ARG A 84 16.36 -36.16 13.28
C ARG A 84 16.50 -34.69 13.66
N LEU A 85 15.53 -33.86 13.21
CA LEU A 85 15.36 -32.48 13.69
C LEU A 85 14.25 -32.47 14.75
N VAL A 86 14.40 -31.65 15.80
CA VAL A 86 13.38 -31.49 16.84
C VAL A 86 13.31 -30.04 17.33
N LEU A 87 12.11 -29.57 17.62
CA LEU A 87 11.91 -28.33 18.37
C LEU A 87 12.17 -28.60 19.85
N THR A 88 12.81 -27.67 20.55
CA THR A 88 13.15 -27.78 21.98
C THR A 88 12.78 -26.51 22.73
N GLU A 89 12.51 -26.66 24.04
CA GLU A 89 12.34 -25.53 24.94
C GLU A 89 13.66 -25.02 25.55
N SER A 90 14.76 -25.78 25.38
CA SER A 90 16.07 -25.39 25.87
C SER A 90 16.72 -24.35 24.96
N PRO A 91 17.19 -23.20 25.49
CA PRO A 91 17.95 -22.21 24.73
C PRO A 91 19.34 -22.71 24.31
N ASP A 92 19.80 -23.83 24.86
CA ASP A 92 21.07 -24.49 24.52
C ASP A 92 20.85 -25.46 23.35
N ALA A 93 20.38 -24.91 22.23
CA ALA A 93 20.02 -25.65 21.02
C ALA A 93 21.07 -25.46 19.92
N ASP A 94 21.14 -26.44 18.97
CA ASP A 94 22.01 -26.36 17.79
C ASP A 94 21.66 -25.14 16.91
N VAL A 95 20.36 -24.79 16.80
CA VAL A 95 19.88 -23.59 16.12
C VAL A 95 18.97 -22.80 17.05
N ARG A 96 19.17 -21.48 17.06
CA ARG A 96 18.39 -20.53 17.83
C ARG A 96 17.69 -19.56 16.89
N VAL A 97 16.38 -19.39 17.08
CA VAL A 97 15.57 -18.41 16.36
C VAL A 97 15.22 -17.26 17.30
N THR A 98 15.84 -16.12 17.08
CA THR A 98 15.75 -14.95 17.98
C THR A 98 15.91 -13.63 17.22
N VAL A 99 15.68 -12.50 17.89
CA VAL A 99 15.97 -11.17 17.35
C VAL A 99 17.49 -10.99 17.22
N GLY A 100 17.94 -10.55 16.05
CA GLY A 100 19.38 -10.36 15.80
C GLY A 100 19.71 -9.81 14.43
N ARG A 101 21.01 -9.57 14.21
CA ARG A 101 21.53 -9.08 12.92
C ARG A 101 22.28 -10.16 12.13
N ALA A 102 22.71 -11.23 12.78
CA ALA A 102 23.42 -12.35 12.16
C ALA A 102 22.49 -13.53 11.90
N GLY A 103 22.89 -14.43 10.98
CA GLY A 103 22.14 -15.63 10.62
C GLY A 103 21.11 -15.40 9.49
N ALA A 104 20.36 -16.46 9.16
CA ALA A 104 19.38 -16.45 8.09
C ALA A 104 18.11 -15.68 8.52
N PRO A 105 17.63 -14.71 7.73
CA PRO A 105 16.41 -13.96 8.05
C PRO A 105 15.17 -14.85 7.89
N LEU A 106 14.29 -14.82 8.88
CA LEU A 106 13.00 -15.53 8.88
C LEU A 106 11.82 -14.57 8.88
N ILE A 107 11.92 -13.48 9.65
CA ILE A 107 10.89 -12.44 9.71
C ILE A 107 11.57 -11.08 9.83
N THR A 108 11.12 -10.15 8.98
CA THR A 108 11.28 -8.71 9.16
C THR A 108 9.94 -8.16 9.61
N HIS A 109 9.86 -7.64 10.83
CA HIS A 109 8.61 -7.13 11.39
C HIS A 109 8.77 -5.66 11.73
N THR A 110 8.22 -4.80 10.88
CA THR A 110 8.26 -3.35 10.97
C THR A 110 7.06 -2.84 11.75
N LEU A 111 7.30 -2.08 12.81
CA LEU A 111 6.28 -1.41 13.59
C LEU A 111 6.10 0.02 13.10
N ALA A 112 4.88 0.42 12.85
CA ALA A 112 4.50 1.79 12.54
C ALA A 112 4.15 2.55 13.83
N VAL A 113 4.58 3.81 13.92
CA VAL A 113 4.02 4.76 14.87
C VAL A 113 2.91 5.52 14.16
N ALA A 114 1.71 5.53 14.72
CA ALA A 114 0.55 6.14 14.11
C ALA A 114 -0.27 6.94 15.13
N ALA A 115 -0.92 7.99 14.67
CA ALA A 115 -1.85 8.76 15.49
C ALA A 115 -3.23 8.83 14.79
N PRO A 116 -4.33 9.14 15.50
CA PRO A 116 -5.60 9.45 14.85
C PRO A 116 -5.41 10.52 13.77
N PHE A 117 -6.07 10.38 12.62
CA PHE A 117 -5.81 11.17 11.41
C PHE A 117 -5.74 12.70 11.62
N PRO A 118 -6.59 13.36 12.46
CA PRO A 118 -6.50 14.81 12.66
C PRO A 118 -5.27 15.27 13.48
N THR A 119 -4.28 14.42 13.66
CA THR A 119 -3.02 14.81 14.30
C THR A 119 -2.19 15.69 13.36
N VAL A 120 -1.81 16.89 13.81
CA VAL A 120 -1.09 17.87 13.00
C VAL A 120 0.39 17.50 12.78
N PRO A 121 1.18 17.16 13.83
CA PRO A 121 2.58 16.77 13.65
C PRO A 121 2.76 15.58 12.70
N ASP A 122 3.84 15.61 11.90
CA ASP A 122 4.13 14.56 10.92
C ASP A 122 5.03 13.44 11.46
N GLY A 123 5.64 13.63 12.63
CA GLY A 123 6.55 12.62 13.16
C GLY A 123 7.14 12.98 14.53
N LEU A 124 8.05 12.14 14.96
CA LEU A 124 8.78 12.25 16.23
C LEU A 124 10.21 11.71 16.07
N ALA A 125 11.10 12.12 16.98
CA ALA A 125 12.41 11.49 17.09
C ALA A 125 12.29 10.16 17.87
N PHE A 126 13.06 9.15 17.47
CA PHE A 126 13.11 7.86 18.19
C PHE A 126 13.50 8.03 19.66
N GLU A 127 14.41 8.95 19.94
CA GLU A 127 14.81 9.26 21.33
C GLU A 127 13.65 9.82 22.17
N GLN A 128 12.71 10.55 21.58
CA GLN A 128 11.50 11.00 22.28
C GLN A 128 10.61 9.80 22.66
N LEU A 129 10.45 8.83 21.76
CA LEU A 129 9.72 7.59 22.06
C LEU A 129 10.42 6.77 23.15
N ARG A 130 11.76 6.66 23.12
CA ARG A 130 12.54 5.99 24.18
C ARG A 130 12.33 6.63 25.54
N ARG A 131 12.40 7.96 25.61
CA ARG A 131 12.16 8.71 26.85
C ARG A 131 10.73 8.54 27.34
N PHE A 132 9.76 8.57 26.46
CA PHE A 132 8.35 8.31 26.77
C PHE A 132 8.19 6.89 27.37
N TRP A 133 8.77 5.88 26.72
CA TRP A 133 8.77 4.49 27.17
C TRP A 133 9.45 4.30 28.54
N ALA A 134 10.48 5.07 28.81
CA ALA A 134 11.18 5.14 30.09
C ALA A 134 10.44 5.96 31.17
N GLY A 135 9.18 6.36 30.96
CA GLY A 135 8.34 7.04 31.94
C GLY A 135 8.46 8.56 31.95
N GLN A 136 8.87 9.17 30.84
CA GLN A 136 8.92 10.62 30.65
C GLN A 136 7.85 11.04 29.60
N PRO A 137 6.56 11.08 29.96
CA PRO A 137 5.47 11.31 29.00
C PRO A 137 5.56 12.69 28.34
N ASP A 138 6.17 13.67 28.98
CA ASP A 138 6.36 15.02 28.43
C ASP A 138 7.27 15.07 27.20
N ALA A 139 8.05 14.01 26.93
CA ALA A 139 8.88 13.91 25.75
C ALA A 139 8.07 13.96 24.43
N LEU A 140 6.77 13.63 24.47
CA LEU A 140 5.88 13.58 23.30
C LEU A 140 4.70 14.55 23.37
N THR A 141 4.73 15.57 24.23
CA THR A 141 3.66 16.60 24.31
C THR A 141 3.40 17.29 22.97
N SER A 142 4.41 17.37 22.10
CA SER A 142 4.26 17.93 20.75
C SER A 142 3.25 17.18 19.88
N LEU A 143 2.98 15.90 20.14
CA LEU A 143 2.01 15.11 19.36
C LEU A 143 0.56 15.47 19.68
N SER A 144 0.26 15.97 20.86
CA SER A 144 -1.13 16.22 21.28
C SER A 144 -1.76 17.47 20.65
N ASP A 145 -0.98 18.34 20.02
CA ASP A 145 -1.41 19.69 19.57
C ASP A 145 -2.14 20.51 20.66
N GLN A 146 -2.01 20.09 21.93
CA GLN A 146 -2.53 20.73 23.12
C GLN A 146 -1.40 21.00 24.09
N ALA A 147 -1.17 22.27 24.39
CA ALA A 147 -0.06 22.69 25.23
C ALA A 147 -0.07 21.97 26.60
N GLY A 148 1.02 21.28 26.91
CA GLY A 148 1.24 20.64 28.20
C GLY A 148 0.50 19.31 28.42
N ILE A 149 -0.22 18.79 27.43
CA ILE A 149 -0.89 17.49 27.55
C ILE A 149 0.00 16.41 26.92
N ALA A 150 0.47 15.47 27.73
CA ALA A 150 1.18 14.29 27.25
C ALA A 150 0.19 13.31 26.60
N PRO A 151 0.52 12.74 25.43
CA PRO A 151 -0.36 11.78 24.77
C PRO A 151 -0.37 10.44 25.51
N THR A 152 -1.39 9.62 25.23
CA THR A 152 -1.46 8.21 25.66
C THR A 152 -1.09 7.31 24.49
N LEU A 153 -0.18 6.37 24.74
CA LEU A 153 0.17 5.28 23.84
C LEU A 153 -0.80 4.12 24.04
N PHE A 154 -1.50 3.73 23.01
CA PHE A 154 -2.31 2.51 22.94
C PHE A 154 -1.61 1.47 22.07
N LEU A 155 -1.46 0.24 22.59
CA LEU A 155 -0.84 -0.86 21.88
C LEU A 155 -1.42 -2.20 22.36
N ASP A 156 -1.32 -3.22 21.50
CA ASP A 156 -1.68 -4.59 21.91
C ASP A 156 -0.49 -5.31 22.58
N GLY A 157 -0.75 -6.53 23.07
CA GLY A 157 0.27 -7.34 23.73
C GLY A 157 1.47 -7.68 22.85
N ASP A 158 1.27 -7.90 21.56
CA ASP A 158 2.34 -8.21 20.61
C ASP A 158 3.22 -6.99 20.34
N ALA A 159 2.61 -5.82 20.12
CA ALA A 159 3.35 -4.56 19.96
C ALA A 159 4.10 -4.18 21.25
N HIS A 160 3.51 -4.43 22.42
CA HIS A 160 4.19 -4.23 23.72
C HIS A 160 5.41 -5.14 23.85
N ALA A 161 5.29 -6.43 23.54
CA ALA A 161 6.41 -7.37 23.57
C ALA A 161 7.51 -6.97 22.57
N ALA A 162 7.13 -6.54 21.36
CA ALA A 162 8.05 -6.07 20.35
C ALA A 162 8.83 -4.82 20.81
N LEU A 163 8.14 -3.83 21.36
CA LEU A 163 8.80 -2.64 21.93
C LEU A 163 9.69 -2.98 23.12
N THR A 164 9.28 -3.94 23.95
CA THR A 164 10.11 -4.42 25.07
C THR A 164 11.43 -5.03 24.59
N LEU A 165 11.41 -5.78 23.50
CA LEU A 165 12.64 -6.32 22.88
C LEU A 165 13.54 -5.22 22.29
N LEU A 166 12.95 -4.13 21.78
CA LEU A 166 13.68 -3.03 21.14
C LEU A 166 14.17 -1.98 22.14
N LEU A 167 13.39 -1.66 23.18
CA LEU A 167 13.61 -0.53 24.08
C LEU A 167 13.92 -0.93 25.52
N GLY A 168 13.80 -2.21 25.85
CA GLY A 168 13.81 -2.69 27.24
C GLY A 168 12.44 -2.58 27.91
N GLN A 169 12.36 -2.97 29.19
CA GLN A 169 11.11 -2.90 29.95
C GLN A 169 10.60 -1.46 30.09
N PRO A 170 9.29 -1.21 29.87
CA PRO A 170 8.72 0.12 30.07
C PRO A 170 8.70 0.49 31.57
N ALA A 171 8.77 1.77 31.84
CA ALA A 171 8.41 2.26 33.14
C ALA A 171 6.89 2.17 33.37
N ALA A 172 6.46 1.94 34.59
CA ALA A 172 5.05 2.03 34.96
C ALA A 172 4.53 3.46 34.70
N SER A 173 3.60 3.62 33.79
CA SER A 173 3.05 4.92 33.40
C SER A 173 1.57 4.79 33.00
N PRO A 174 0.69 5.69 33.45
CA PRO A 174 -0.70 5.71 33.00
C PRO A 174 -0.84 6.08 31.52
N ASN A 175 0.21 6.66 30.93
CA ASN A 175 0.24 7.02 29.52
C ASN A 175 0.61 5.85 28.60
N ILE A 176 0.90 4.66 29.12
CA ILE A 176 1.13 3.43 28.34
C ILE A 176 0.00 2.45 28.67
N GLN A 177 -0.86 2.16 27.70
CA GLN A 177 -2.02 1.30 27.87
C GLN A 177 -1.97 0.11 26.90
N VAL A 178 -1.81 -1.10 27.48
CA VAL A 178 -1.90 -2.35 26.74
C VAL A 178 -3.35 -2.79 26.72
N VAL A 179 -3.91 -2.92 25.52
CA VAL A 179 -5.34 -3.20 25.30
C VAL A 179 -5.52 -4.36 24.33
N ALA A 180 -6.74 -4.84 24.15
CA ALA A 180 -6.98 -5.85 23.13
C ALA A 180 -6.78 -5.26 21.71
N PRO A 181 -6.30 -6.05 20.72
CA PRO A 181 -5.96 -5.56 19.39
C PRO A 181 -7.08 -4.74 18.71
N GLN A 182 -8.34 -5.16 18.87
CA GLN A 182 -9.52 -4.48 18.31
C GLN A 182 -9.85 -3.14 18.99
N ASP A 183 -9.32 -2.88 20.19
CA ASP A 183 -9.61 -1.68 20.99
C ASP A 183 -8.55 -0.58 20.81
N VAL A 184 -7.39 -0.89 20.20
CA VAL A 184 -6.29 0.06 20.01
C VAL A 184 -6.76 1.32 19.27
N LEU A 185 -7.37 1.15 18.09
CA LEU A 185 -7.85 2.30 17.30
C LEU A 185 -9.06 2.98 17.94
N PRO A 186 -10.13 2.29 18.38
CA PRO A 186 -11.26 2.95 19.04
C PRO A 186 -10.84 3.81 20.24
N LEU A 187 -9.96 3.32 21.09
CA LEU A 187 -9.48 4.07 22.25
C LEU A 187 -8.61 5.27 21.84
N ALA A 188 -7.66 5.08 20.92
CA ALA A 188 -6.88 6.20 20.40
C ALA A 188 -7.77 7.26 19.73
N TRP A 189 -8.78 6.82 18.97
CA TRP A 189 -9.74 7.73 18.30
C TRP A 189 -10.57 8.56 19.27
N GLN A 190 -11.01 7.97 20.38
CA GLN A 190 -11.75 8.65 21.45
C GLN A 190 -10.87 9.66 22.20
N ASN A 191 -9.58 9.38 22.35
CA ASN A 191 -8.62 10.20 23.09
C ASN A 191 -7.87 11.22 22.22
N ARG A 192 -8.22 11.36 20.92
CA ARG A 192 -7.58 12.34 20.04
C ARG A 192 -7.81 13.79 20.50
N PRO A 193 -6.90 14.71 20.27
CA PRO A 193 -5.62 14.54 19.57
C PRO A 193 -4.47 14.03 20.47
N ALA A 194 -4.72 13.77 21.75
CA ALA A 194 -3.69 13.37 22.72
C ALA A 194 -3.52 11.84 22.80
N ALA A 195 -3.41 11.18 21.66
CA ALA A 195 -3.25 9.72 21.57
C ALA A 195 -2.40 9.32 20.36
N PHE A 196 -1.66 8.23 20.53
CA PHE A 196 -0.96 7.56 19.43
C PHE A 196 -0.88 6.05 19.68
N ALA A 197 -0.45 5.31 18.68
CA ALA A 197 -0.28 3.87 18.75
C ALA A 197 1.04 3.43 18.13
N VAL A 198 1.52 2.25 18.56
CA VAL A 198 2.54 1.49 17.84
C VAL A 198 1.91 0.17 17.48
N LEU A 199 1.96 -0.17 16.18
CA LEU A 199 1.30 -1.35 15.63
C LEU A 199 2.08 -1.88 14.41
N PRO A 200 1.89 -3.16 14.01
CA PRO A 200 2.48 -3.68 12.78
C PRO A 200 2.09 -2.84 11.55
N PHE A 201 3.04 -2.61 10.63
CA PHE A 201 2.80 -1.80 9.43
C PHE A 201 1.57 -2.26 8.63
N ASP A 202 1.41 -3.56 8.45
CA ASP A 202 0.30 -4.17 7.73
C ASP A 202 -1.05 -4.11 8.48
N ARG A 203 -1.07 -3.58 9.71
CA ARG A 203 -2.28 -3.30 10.51
C ARG A 203 -2.76 -1.85 10.41
N LEU A 204 -2.06 -1.00 9.66
CA LEU A 204 -2.53 0.35 9.37
C LEU A 204 -3.88 0.31 8.64
N GLU A 205 -4.70 1.33 8.87
CA GLU A 205 -5.94 1.59 8.16
C GLU A 205 -6.17 3.10 8.01
N VAL A 206 -7.12 3.51 7.19
CA VAL A 206 -7.36 4.90 6.75
C VAL A 206 -7.50 5.94 7.86
N ARG A 207 -7.98 5.57 9.04
CA ARG A 207 -8.12 6.48 10.19
C ARG A 207 -6.81 6.77 10.92
N TRP A 208 -5.75 6.02 10.62
CA TRP A 208 -4.42 6.30 11.13
C TRP A 208 -3.66 7.27 10.23
N LYS A 209 -3.08 8.30 10.82
CA LYS A 209 -1.98 9.06 10.22
C LYS A 209 -0.68 8.37 10.62
N LEU A 210 0.07 7.89 9.64
CA LEU A 210 1.43 7.39 9.87
C LEU A 210 2.32 8.55 10.35
N LEU A 211 3.07 8.34 11.42
CA LEU A 211 4.08 9.28 11.91
C LEU A 211 5.48 8.82 11.49
N HIS A 212 6.27 9.75 11.00
CA HIS A 212 7.67 9.50 10.67
C HIS A 212 8.49 9.35 11.97
N VAL A 213 9.41 8.40 12.01
CA VAL A 213 10.36 8.26 13.12
C VAL A 213 11.75 8.60 12.59
N ASP A 214 12.41 9.59 13.21
CA ASP A 214 13.68 10.16 12.72
C ASP A 214 13.63 10.56 11.23
N GLY A 215 12.47 11.04 10.75
CA GLY A 215 12.24 11.44 9.38
C GLY A 215 11.95 10.28 8.41
N VAL A 216 12.02 9.02 8.86
CA VAL A 216 11.70 7.86 8.01
C VAL A 216 10.18 7.72 7.87
N ASN A 217 9.70 7.83 6.63
CA ASN A 217 8.30 7.62 6.25
C ASN A 217 8.12 6.20 5.70
N LEU A 218 7.39 5.35 6.41
CA LEU A 218 7.15 3.95 5.99
C LEU A 218 6.24 3.85 4.74
N PHE A 219 5.56 4.92 4.34
CA PHE A 219 4.79 4.96 3.09
C PHE A 219 5.65 5.24 1.86
N GLU A 220 6.93 5.61 2.01
CA GLU A 220 7.86 5.74 0.91
C GLU A 220 8.51 4.40 0.56
N ARG A 221 8.61 4.08 -0.75
CA ARG A 221 9.23 2.81 -1.18
C ARG A 221 10.70 2.71 -0.77
N GLU A 222 11.44 3.81 -0.90
CA GLU A 222 12.87 3.90 -0.62
C GLU A 222 13.18 4.22 0.85
N ALA A 223 12.21 4.05 1.75
CA ALA A 223 12.45 4.22 3.18
C ALA A 223 13.59 3.30 3.64
N PRO A 224 14.60 3.82 4.39
CA PRO A 224 15.77 3.05 4.82
C PRO A 224 15.42 2.11 5.99
N ILE A 225 14.70 1.01 5.70
CA ILE A 225 14.16 0.08 6.69
C ILE A 225 15.25 -0.59 7.52
N ASP A 226 16.41 -0.85 6.96
CA ASP A 226 17.55 -1.43 7.70
C ASP A 226 18.05 -0.50 8.83
N ALA A 227 17.85 0.81 8.69
CA ALA A 227 18.19 1.81 9.70
C ALA A 227 16.96 2.21 10.56
N TYR A 228 15.76 1.74 10.23
CA TYR A 228 14.54 2.11 10.95
C TYR A 228 14.52 1.43 12.33
N PRO A 229 14.48 2.20 13.43
CA PRO A 229 14.74 1.65 14.77
C PRO A 229 13.63 0.76 15.32
N LEU A 230 12.44 0.77 14.71
CA LEU A 230 11.29 -0.03 15.13
C LEU A 230 11.08 -1.26 14.24
N THR A 231 12.16 -1.89 13.81
CA THR A 231 12.13 -3.15 13.03
C THR A 231 12.72 -4.28 13.86
N LEU A 232 11.93 -5.34 14.08
CA LEU A 232 12.41 -6.61 14.59
C LEU A 232 12.89 -7.48 13.44
N SER A 233 14.15 -7.87 13.46
CA SER A 233 14.70 -8.87 12.52
C SER A 233 14.89 -10.18 13.27
N ILE A 234 14.02 -11.17 13.00
CA ILE A 234 14.08 -12.50 13.62
C ILE A 234 14.85 -13.43 12.68
N ARG A 235 15.87 -14.11 13.21
CA ARG A 235 16.83 -14.88 12.44
C ARG A 235 17.11 -16.23 13.06
N ALA A 236 17.43 -17.22 12.22
CA ALA A 236 17.99 -18.50 12.63
C ALA A 236 19.51 -18.40 12.67
N GLN A 237 20.11 -18.82 13.79
CA GLN A 237 21.57 -18.80 14.03
C GLN A 237 22.00 -20.10 14.68
N GLY A 238 23.19 -20.62 14.36
CA GLY A 238 23.75 -21.83 14.96
C GLY A 238 24.38 -22.75 13.92
N ASP A 239 24.02 -24.02 13.95
CA ASP A 239 24.54 -25.01 13.02
C ASP A 239 24.29 -24.58 11.56
N PRO A 240 25.37 -24.38 10.75
CA PRO A 240 25.23 -23.80 9.41
C PRO A 240 24.39 -24.64 8.46
N GLU A 241 24.50 -25.97 8.54
CA GLU A 241 23.78 -26.91 7.66
C GLU A 241 22.28 -26.79 7.90
N VAL A 242 21.84 -26.78 9.16
CA VAL A 242 20.43 -26.67 9.52
C VAL A 242 19.90 -25.26 9.23
N VAL A 243 20.71 -24.22 9.46
CA VAL A 243 20.33 -22.82 9.15
C VAL A 243 20.11 -22.63 7.65
N ASP A 244 20.99 -23.18 6.80
CA ASP A 244 20.85 -23.10 5.34
C ASP A 244 19.62 -23.87 4.85
N GLU A 245 19.32 -25.02 5.43
CA GLU A 245 18.10 -25.77 5.12
C GLU A 245 16.82 -25.01 5.52
N ILE A 246 16.81 -24.40 6.70
CA ILE A 246 15.71 -23.55 7.15
C ILE A 246 15.53 -22.38 6.17
N ALA A 247 16.61 -21.71 5.78
CA ALA A 247 16.56 -20.58 4.85
C ALA A 247 16.03 -20.98 3.47
N ALA A 248 16.42 -22.16 2.98
CA ALA A 248 15.95 -22.69 1.69
C ALA A 248 14.47 -23.11 1.73
N ALA A 249 14.01 -23.67 2.85
CA ALA A 249 12.65 -24.18 2.99
C ALA A 249 11.63 -23.12 3.41
N LEU A 250 12.06 -22.11 4.16
CA LEU A 250 11.19 -21.10 4.76
C LEU A 250 11.54 -19.69 4.24
N PRO A 251 10.92 -19.22 3.15
CA PRO A 251 11.11 -17.85 2.68
C PRO A 251 10.86 -16.85 3.81
N ALA A 252 11.69 -15.80 3.90
CA ALA A 252 11.52 -14.76 4.90
C ALA A 252 10.17 -14.05 4.72
N MET A 253 9.50 -13.76 5.83
CA MET A 253 8.28 -12.96 5.84
C MET A 253 8.65 -11.50 6.12
N ASP A 254 7.96 -10.58 5.44
CA ASP A 254 8.06 -9.15 5.67
C ASP A 254 6.65 -8.56 5.71
N ASN A 255 6.29 -7.89 6.81
CA ASN A 255 5.00 -7.22 6.93
C ASN A 255 4.97 -5.84 6.24
N ARG A 256 6.10 -5.40 5.64
CA ARG A 256 6.21 -4.26 4.73
C ARG A 256 6.81 -4.69 3.38
N ASP A 257 6.29 -5.75 2.82
CA ASP A 257 6.70 -6.28 1.53
C ASP A 257 6.35 -5.30 0.39
N LEU A 258 7.36 -4.71 -0.24
CA LEU A 258 7.20 -3.72 -1.30
C LEU A 258 6.53 -4.29 -2.57
N SER A 259 6.56 -5.60 -2.77
CA SER A 259 5.85 -6.25 -3.87
C SER A 259 4.33 -6.21 -3.71
N LYS A 260 3.85 -5.90 -2.50
CA LYS A 260 2.44 -5.76 -2.14
C LYS A 260 2.00 -4.31 -1.94
N MET A 261 2.92 -3.35 -2.01
CA MET A 261 2.64 -1.93 -1.76
C MET A 261 2.49 -1.16 -3.07
N ALA A 262 1.40 -0.41 -3.22
CA ALA A 262 1.18 0.53 -4.31
C ALA A 262 0.89 1.93 -3.78
N ILE A 263 1.55 2.93 -4.36
CA ILE A 263 1.37 4.34 -4.05
C ILE A 263 0.72 5.03 -5.25
N VAL A 264 -0.43 5.67 -5.03
CA VAL A 264 -1.14 6.47 -6.04
C VAL A 264 -1.08 7.94 -5.64
N ALA A 265 -0.37 8.76 -6.39
CA ALA A 265 -0.32 10.20 -6.19
C ALA A 265 -1.48 10.88 -6.93
N MET A 266 -2.47 11.37 -6.18
CA MET A 266 -3.60 12.13 -6.71
C MET A 266 -3.32 13.62 -6.68
N THR A 267 -3.57 14.32 -7.79
CA THR A 267 -3.32 15.75 -7.92
C THR A 267 -4.59 16.55 -8.11
N GLY A 268 -4.51 17.84 -7.81
CA GLY A 268 -5.55 18.81 -8.13
C GLY A 268 -5.56 19.23 -9.61
N VAL A 269 -6.30 20.31 -9.89
CA VAL A 269 -6.52 20.79 -11.25
C VAL A 269 -5.22 21.21 -11.94
N THR A 270 -5.02 20.70 -13.13
CA THR A 270 -3.97 21.10 -14.07
C THR A 270 -4.60 21.77 -15.29
N ALA A 271 -4.16 22.97 -15.59
CA ALA A 271 -4.45 23.66 -16.83
C ALA A 271 -3.19 24.46 -17.25
N LEU A 272 -2.50 23.96 -18.28
CA LEU A 272 -1.22 24.54 -18.72
C LEU A 272 -1.50 25.75 -19.65
N VAL A 273 -2.04 26.81 -19.04
CA VAL A 273 -2.59 28.00 -19.72
C VAL A 273 -2.23 29.26 -18.96
N ARG A 274 -2.58 30.43 -19.48
CA ARG A 274 -2.49 31.73 -18.81
C ARG A 274 -1.13 31.99 -18.17
N GLY A 275 -1.09 32.45 -16.92
CA GLY A 275 0.12 32.75 -16.16
C GLY A 275 1.03 31.54 -15.97
N THR A 276 0.48 30.35 -15.76
CA THR A 276 1.26 29.11 -15.70
C THR A 276 2.03 28.89 -17.01
N ALA A 277 1.35 28.96 -18.16
CA ALA A 277 1.99 28.80 -19.46
C ALA A 277 2.96 29.96 -19.80
N VAL A 278 2.64 31.19 -19.40
CA VAL A 278 3.58 32.32 -19.55
C VAL A 278 4.89 32.05 -18.79
N ARG A 279 4.81 31.50 -17.58
CA ARG A 279 6.01 31.15 -16.81
C ARG A 279 6.75 29.96 -17.41
N MET A 280 6.05 28.99 -17.98
CA MET A 280 6.67 27.88 -18.72
C MET A 280 7.47 28.39 -19.92
N GLU A 281 6.93 29.33 -20.70
CA GLU A 281 7.66 29.96 -21.81
C GLU A 281 8.88 30.79 -21.36
N GLN A 282 8.78 31.45 -20.22
CA GLN A 282 9.85 32.31 -19.70
C GLN A 282 10.97 31.57 -18.98
N LYS A 283 10.65 30.48 -18.28
CA LYS A 283 11.56 29.82 -17.34
C LYS A 283 11.86 28.37 -17.69
N GLY A 284 11.17 27.82 -18.68
CA GLY A 284 11.25 26.42 -19.08
C GLY A 284 9.96 25.66 -18.82
N ILE A 285 9.65 24.72 -19.70
CA ILE A 285 8.37 23.98 -19.66
C ILE A 285 8.20 23.19 -18.35
N THR A 286 9.28 22.68 -17.77
CA THR A 286 9.27 21.89 -16.53
C THR A 286 9.28 22.72 -15.24
N TYR A 287 9.50 24.03 -15.35
CA TYR A 287 9.60 24.95 -14.20
C TYR A 287 8.48 24.78 -13.15
N PRO A 288 7.20 24.61 -13.51
CA PRO A 288 6.17 24.45 -12.50
C PRO A 288 6.35 23.22 -11.59
N ALA A 289 6.98 22.17 -12.08
CA ALA A 289 7.08 20.91 -11.32
C ALA A 289 8.40 20.72 -10.56
N GLU A 290 9.42 21.56 -10.80
CA GLU A 290 10.79 21.33 -10.30
C GLU A 290 10.89 21.10 -8.79
N LYS A 291 10.04 21.74 -7.99
CA LYS A 291 10.07 21.69 -6.53
C LYS A 291 9.29 20.52 -5.91
N ILE A 292 8.40 19.90 -6.69
CA ILE A 292 7.50 18.83 -6.21
C ILE A 292 7.59 17.56 -7.05
N ARG A 293 8.48 17.53 -8.05
CA ARG A 293 8.61 16.39 -8.96
C ARG A 293 8.72 15.05 -8.22
N ASP A 294 9.54 15.01 -7.17
CA ASP A 294 9.78 13.77 -6.43
C ASP A 294 8.51 13.24 -5.72
N TRP A 295 7.56 14.11 -5.38
CA TRP A 295 6.28 13.67 -4.82
C TRP A 295 5.45 12.84 -5.80
N LEU A 296 5.69 13.03 -7.09
CA LEU A 296 4.96 12.41 -8.19
C LEU A 296 5.72 11.19 -8.73
N VAL A 297 6.95 11.36 -9.20
CA VAL A 297 7.71 10.28 -9.86
C VAL A 297 8.09 9.11 -8.96
N THR A 298 8.02 9.26 -7.63
CA THR A 298 8.26 8.16 -6.67
C THR A 298 6.98 7.38 -6.33
N ALA A 299 5.83 7.76 -6.90
CA ALA A 299 4.61 6.98 -6.83
C ALA A 299 4.62 5.85 -7.87
N ASP A 300 3.86 4.78 -7.63
CA ASP A 300 3.67 3.71 -8.62
C ASP A 300 2.64 4.10 -9.69
N VAL A 301 1.76 5.05 -9.37
CA VAL A 301 0.79 5.66 -10.29
C VAL A 301 0.71 7.16 -10.01
N THR A 302 1.05 7.95 -11.01
CA THR A 302 0.91 9.41 -10.97
C THR A 302 -0.33 9.82 -11.76
N HIS A 303 -1.30 10.36 -11.04
CA HIS A 303 -2.54 10.89 -11.59
C HIS A 303 -2.44 12.40 -11.83
N ILE A 304 -2.90 12.85 -13.00
CA ILE A 304 -3.04 14.27 -13.36
C ILE A 304 -4.49 14.56 -13.76
N SER A 305 -5.12 15.53 -13.09
CA SER A 305 -6.44 16.05 -13.47
C SER A 305 -6.26 17.16 -14.50
N ASN A 306 -6.25 16.81 -15.80
CA ASN A 306 -6.07 17.81 -16.87
C ASN A 306 -7.39 18.34 -17.40
N GLU A 307 -7.61 19.63 -17.19
CA GLU A 307 -8.90 20.30 -17.42
C GLU A 307 -9.10 20.77 -18.88
N VAL A 308 -8.01 20.91 -19.68
CA VAL A 308 -8.05 21.55 -21.00
C VAL A 308 -7.49 20.63 -22.09
N SER A 309 -8.03 20.79 -23.32
CA SER A 309 -7.49 20.10 -24.48
C SER A 309 -6.22 20.78 -25.02
N PHE A 310 -5.32 19.98 -25.62
CA PHE A 310 -4.17 20.48 -26.38
C PHE A 310 -4.57 20.83 -27.79
N TRP A 311 -3.98 21.92 -28.32
CA TRP A 311 -4.20 22.36 -29.69
C TRP A 311 -2.97 23.05 -30.28
N ASP A 312 -2.52 22.63 -31.48
CA ASP A 312 -1.37 23.14 -32.20
C ASP A 312 -1.48 24.62 -32.63
N LYS A 313 -2.71 25.16 -32.66
CA LYS A 313 -3.01 26.56 -32.95
C LYS A 313 -3.50 27.32 -31.73
N CYS A 314 -3.22 26.82 -30.52
CA CYS A 314 -3.54 27.53 -29.31
C CYS A 314 -2.86 28.92 -29.32
N PRO A 315 -3.60 30.00 -29.01
CA PRO A 315 -3.02 31.33 -28.94
C PRO A 315 -1.85 31.38 -27.96
N PRO A 316 -0.84 32.21 -28.19
CA PRO A 316 0.27 32.43 -27.24
C PRO A 316 -0.28 32.78 -25.85
N PRO A 317 0.29 32.20 -24.77
CA PRO A 317 -0.20 32.45 -23.42
C PRO A 317 0.01 33.91 -23.00
N SER A 318 -0.93 34.40 -22.18
CA SER A 318 -0.91 35.76 -21.68
C SER A 318 -1.46 35.80 -20.25
N PHE A 319 -1.05 36.79 -19.45
CA PHE A 319 -1.59 37.05 -18.12
C PHE A 319 -3.01 37.62 -18.16
N SER A 320 -3.45 38.17 -19.28
CA SER A 320 -4.82 38.62 -19.45
C SER A 320 -5.71 37.43 -19.75
N SER A 321 -6.48 37.04 -18.77
CA SER A 321 -7.23 35.79 -18.79
C SER A 321 -8.61 35.92 -19.42
N GLY A 322 -8.84 35.23 -20.53
CA GLY A 322 -10.17 34.78 -20.93
C GLY A 322 -10.57 33.47 -20.22
N VAL A 323 -11.84 33.11 -20.27
CA VAL A 323 -12.33 31.80 -19.76
C VAL A 323 -12.27 30.67 -20.79
N VAL A 324 -11.85 30.99 -22.03
CA VAL A 324 -11.69 30.04 -23.13
C VAL A 324 -10.22 29.65 -23.22
N MET A 325 -9.90 28.39 -23.02
CA MET A 325 -8.55 27.91 -22.75
C MET A 325 -8.17 26.74 -23.65
N CYS A 326 -6.91 26.68 -24.05
CA CYS A 326 -6.24 25.51 -24.64
C CYS A 326 -4.78 25.51 -24.24
N SER A 327 -4.15 24.34 -24.30
CA SER A 327 -2.70 24.19 -24.05
C SER A 327 -1.96 23.96 -25.38
N ASP A 328 -0.75 24.56 -25.51
CA ASP A 328 0.15 24.21 -26.60
C ASP A 328 0.63 22.76 -26.42
N PRO A 329 0.63 21.92 -27.48
CA PRO A 329 1.10 20.53 -27.40
C PRO A 329 2.50 20.35 -26.82
N ARG A 330 3.40 21.33 -26.94
CA ARG A 330 4.75 21.29 -26.34
C ARG A 330 4.73 21.15 -24.82
N TYR A 331 3.66 21.60 -24.17
CA TYR A 331 3.54 21.57 -22.71
C TYR A 331 3.31 20.15 -22.14
N ILE A 332 3.05 19.17 -23.00
CA ILE A 332 3.01 17.75 -22.58
C ILE A 332 4.33 17.31 -21.92
N GLU A 333 5.43 18.01 -22.22
CA GLU A 333 6.73 17.78 -21.61
C GLU A 333 6.70 17.91 -20.07
N LEU A 334 5.88 18.83 -19.52
CA LEU A 334 5.69 18.95 -18.08
C LEU A 334 5.06 17.67 -17.51
N LEU A 335 4.02 17.15 -18.17
CA LEU A 335 3.33 15.94 -17.72
C LEU A 335 4.24 14.71 -17.82
N ARG A 336 5.09 14.64 -18.84
CA ARG A 336 6.13 13.62 -18.98
C ARG A 336 7.18 13.74 -17.86
N TYR A 337 7.61 14.95 -17.55
CA TYR A 337 8.62 15.24 -16.52
C TYR A 337 8.20 14.81 -15.12
N VAL A 338 6.90 14.85 -14.82
CA VAL A 338 6.34 14.40 -13.53
C VAL A 338 5.98 12.91 -13.49
N GLY A 339 6.21 12.16 -14.57
CA GLY A 339 5.96 10.72 -14.61
C GLY A 339 4.48 10.36 -14.65
N THR A 340 3.67 11.07 -15.44
CA THR A 340 2.23 10.81 -15.58
C THR A 340 1.94 9.39 -16.06
N ASP A 341 1.01 8.69 -15.40
CA ASP A 341 0.50 7.37 -15.79
C ASP A 341 -0.99 7.43 -16.16
N VAL A 342 -1.75 8.24 -15.42
CA VAL A 342 -3.21 8.33 -15.53
C VAL A 342 -3.64 9.79 -15.65
N VAL A 343 -4.48 10.07 -16.66
CA VAL A 343 -5.06 11.40 -16.87
C VAL A 343 -6.56 11.36 -16.59
N GLU A 344 -7.01 12.21 -15.67
CA GLU A 344 -8.42 12.48 -15.43
C GLU A 344 -8.93 13.53 -16.42
N LEU A 345 -10.07 13.27 -17.06
CA LEU A 345 -10.70 14.10 -18.08
C LEU A 345 -12.10 14.56 -17.68
N THR A 346 -12.33 14.75 -16.39
CA THR A 346 -13.62 15.29 -15.88
C THR A 346 -13.74 16.79 -16.06
N GLY A 347 -12.68 17.48 -16.49
CA GLY A 347 -12.62 18.93 -16.62
C GLY A 347 -13.70 19.53 -17.53
N ASN A 348 -14.13 20.78 -17.22
CA ASN A 348 -15.18 21.51 -17.93
C ASN A 348 -14.66 22.33 -19.11
N HIS A 349 -13.35 22.37 -19.38
CA HIS A 349 -12.71 23.15 -20.44
C HIS A 349 -12.21 22.31 -21.64
N LEU A 350 -12.62 21.04 -21.74
CA LEU A 350 -12.18 20.15 -22.84
C LEU A 350 -12.68 20.60 -24.22
N TRP A 351 -13.74 21.43 -24.29
CA TRP A 351 -14.36 21.89 -25.53
C TRP A 351 -14.16 23.38 -25.85
N ASP A 352 -13.36 24.11 -25.13
CA ASP A 352 -13.23 25.55 -25.27
C ASP A 352 -12.87 26.03 -26.68
N TYR A 353 -12.08 25.25 -27.40
CA TYR A 353 -11.77 25.46 -28.83
C TYR A 353 -12.43 24.40 -29.73
N GLY A 354 -13.55 23.87 -29.29
CA GLY A 354 -14.36 22.86 -29.99
C GLY A 354 -13.99 21.42 -29.60
N TYR A 355 -15.02 20.58 -29.56
CA TYR A 355 -14.93 19.17 -29.16
C TYR A 355 -13.92 18.36 -29.98
N GLN A 356 -13.65 18.79 -31.24
CA GLN A 356 -12.67 18.13 -32.13
C GLN A 356 -11.25 18.16 -31.56
N ARG A 357 -10.93 19.04 -30.58
CA ARG A 357 -9.59 19.14 -29.99
C ARG A 357 -9.33 18.01 -28.99
N LEU A 358 -10.36 17.42 -28.45
CA LEU A 358 -10.19 16.32 -27.48
C LEU A 358 -9.61 15.06 -28.14
N ILE A 359 -10.01 14.71 -29.37
CA ILE A 359 -9.49 13.50 -30.04
C ILE A 359 -7.96 13.53 -30.20
N PRO A 360 -7.34 14.57 -30.80
CA PRO A 360 -5.88 14.65 -30.85
C PRO A 360 -5.20 14.66 -29.46
N THR A 361 -5.88 15.22 -28.45
CA THR A 361 -5.39 15.22 -27.07
C THR A 361 -5.33 13.78 -26.52
N LEU A 362 -6.38 12.98 -26.72
CA LEU A 362 -6.39 11.57 -26.31
C LEU A 362 -5.31 10.76 -27.04
N GLU A 363 -5.15 11.00 -28.35
CA GLU A 363 -4.08 10.38 -29.14
C GLU A 363 -2.66 10.75 -28.65
N MET A 364 -2.48 11.97 -28.11
CA MET A 364 -1.22 12.35 -27.48
C MET A 364 -0.97 11.50 -26.24
N TYR A 365 -1.94 11.36 -25.36
CA TYR A 365 -1.80 10.52 -24.14
C TYR A 365 -1.53 9.06 -24.48
N GLU A 366 -2.22 8.51 -25.48
CA GLU A 366 -2.00 7.15 -25.95
C GLU A 366 -0.57 6.93 -26.52
N ARG A 367 -0.02 7.92 -27.23
CA ARG A 367 1.38 7.87 -27.71
C ARG A 367 2.40 7.90 -26.57
N GLU A 368 2.07 8.56 -25.44
CA GLU A 368 2.88 8.53 -24.23
C GLU A 368 2.73 7.23 -23.42
N GLY A 369 1.76 6.38 -23.79
CA GLY A 369 1.41 5.16 -23.03
C GLY A 369 0.55 5.45 -21.80
N TRP A 370 0.06 6.66 -21.63
CA TRP A 370 -0.81 7.03 -20.51
C TRP A 370 -2.23 6.54 -20.72
N ARG A 371 -2.89 6.29 -19.61
CA ARG A 371 -4.30 5.90 -19.60
C ARG A 371 -5.15 7.10 -19.17
N TYR A 372 -6.42 7.10 -19.54
CA TYR A 372 -7.35 8.15 -19.13
C TYR A 372 -8.70 7.59 -18.69
N PHE A 373 -9.42 8.38 -17.92
CA PHE A 373 -10.78 8.09 -17.46
C PHE A 373 -11.57 9.40 -17.25
N GLY A 374 -12.90 9.29 -17.05
CA GLY A 374 -13.74 10.45 -16.78
C GLY A 374 -13.98 11.36 -17.98
N GLY A 375 -13.59 10.90 -19.16
CA GLY A 375 -13.82 11.51 -20.46
C GLY A 375 -13.36 10.56 -21.55
N GLY A 376 -13.72 10.83 -22.81
CA GLY A 376 -13.40 9.91 -23.89
C GLY A 376 -13.88 10.38 -25.27
N ARG A 377 -13.77 9.49 -26.26
CA ARG A 377 -14.12 9.71 -27.67
C ARG A 377 -15.62 9.77 -27.92
N ASP A 378 -16.36 9.13 -27.04
CA ASP A 378 -17.83 9.08 -27.03
C ASP A 378 -18.33 8.79 -25.60
N LEU A 379 -19.63 8.66 -25.41
CA LEU A 379 -20.26 8.41 -24.12
C LEU A 379 -19.79 7.08 -23.50
N ALA A 380 -19.66 6.03 -24.29
CA ALA A 380 -19.26 4.71 -23.80
C ALA A 380 -17.80 4.72 -23.31
N ASP A 381 -16.90 5.36 -24.06
CA ASP A 381 -15.50 5.54 -23.69
C ASP A 381 -15.36 6.43 -22.44
N ALA A 382 -16.10 7.54 -22.37
CA ALA A 382 -16.07 8.47 -21.23
C ALA A 382 -16.55 7.84 -19.91
N LEU A 383 -17.55 6.97 -19.97
CA LEU A 383 -18.12 6.27 -18.81
C LEU A 383 -17.36 5.01 -18.42
N ARG A 384 -16.39 4.59 -19.21
CA ARG A 384 -15.62 3.36 -18.98
C ARG A 384 -14.69 3.52 -17.79
N PRO A 385 -14.81 2.67 -16.75
CA PRO A 385 -13.83 2.64 -15.66
C PRO A 385 -12.43 2.28 -16.17
N LEU A 386 -11.42 2.95 -15.65
CA LEU A 386 -10.03 2.57 -15.85
C LEU A 386 -9.63 1.59 -14.76
N THR A 387 -9.27 0.35 -15.12
CA THR A 387 -8.80 -0.66 -14.16
C THR A 387 -7.34 -1.03 -14.41
N MET A 388 -6.62 -1.26 -13.32
CA MET A 388 -5.22 -1.73 -13.35
C MET A 388 -4.89 -2.57 -12.12
N THR A 389 -3.82 -3.34 -12.22
CA THR A 389 -3.22 -4.03 -11.07
C THR A 389 -1.79 -3.51 -10.89
N VAL A 390 -1.49 -3.04 -9.69
CA VAL A 390 -0.19 -2.47 -9.33
C VAL A 390 0.30 -3.17 -8.06
N ASN A 391 1.42 -3.89 -8.15
CA ASN A 391 2.00 -4.62 -7.01
C ASN A 391 0.95 -5.46 -6.27
N GLY A 392 0.14 -6.23 -7.01
CA GLY A 392 -0.94 -7.07 -6.48
C GLY A 392 -2.22 -6.32 -6.07
N ASN A 393 -2.21 -4.98 -6.04
CA ASN A 393 -3.39 -4.18 -5.69
C ASN A 393 -4.23 -3.91 -6.93
N ARG A 394 -5.50 -4.28 -6.89
CA ARG A 394 -6.48 -4.04 -7.97
C ARG A 394 -7.11 -2.67 -7.78
N LEU A 395 -6.82 -1.74 -8.66
CA LEU A 395 -7.28 -0.36 -8.61
C LEU A 395 -8.27 -0.10 -9.74
N ALA A 396 -9.32 0.68 -9.45
CA ALA A 396 -10.26 1.17 -10.46
C ALA A 396 -10.46 2.67 -10.29
N PHE A 397 -10.28 3.42 -11.36
CA PHE A 397 -10.55 4.85 -11.42
C PHE A 397 -11.85 5.09 -12.18
N ILE A 398 -12.73 5.89 -11.58
CA ILE A 398 -13.93 6.42 -12.21
C ILE A 398 -14.03 7.91 -11.97
N GLY A 399 -14.68 8.64 -12.87
CA GLY A 399 -14.87 10.07 -12.67
C GLY A 399 -16.00 10.61 -13.52
N CYS A 400 -16.55 11.76 -13.10
CA CYS A 400 -17.56 12.45 -13.87
C CYS A 400 -17.51 13.97 -13.70
N ASN A 401 -18.02 14.68 -14.69
CA ASN A 401 -18.20 16.12 -14.66
C ASN A 401 -19.65 16.46 -14.28
N TRP A 402 -19.82 16.94 -13.06
CA TRP A 402 -21.10 17.42 -12.55
C TRP A 402 -21.34 18.89 -12.92
N PHE A 403 -20.27 19.67 -13.07
CA PHE A 403 -20.31 21.14 -13.20
C PHE A 403 -20.56 21.62 -14.63
N GLY A 404 -19.80 21.13 -15.59
CA GLY A 404 -19.73 21.66 -16.95
C GLY A 404 -20.79 21.15 -17.92
N ALA A 405 -20.70 21.58 -19.18
CA ALA A 405 -21.62 21.27 -20.25
C ALA A 405 -20.95 20.55 -21.46
N ASN A 406 -19.70 20.15 -21.33
CA ASN A 406 -18.91 19.47 -22.36
C ASN A 406 -19.00 17.93 -22.27
N TRP A 407 -20.18 17.42 -21.90
CA TRP A 407 -20.40 15.99 -21.72
C TRP A 407 -20.38 15.22 -23.04
N ALA A 408 -19.70 14.09 -23.01
CA ALA A 408 -19.68 13.13 -24.11
C ALA A 408 -21.10 12.66 -24.48
N LYS A 409 -21.31 12.40 -25.77
CA LYS A 409 -22.54 11.82 -26.32
C LYS A 409 -22.17 10.60 -27.16
N GLU A 410 -23.17 9.85 -27.66
CA GLU A 410 -22.93 8.63 -28.47
C GLU A 410 -21.90 8.82 -29.59
N ASN A 411 -21.85 10.01 -30.20
CA ASN A 411 -20.95 10.30 -31.35
C ASN A 411 -20.12 11.59 -31.12
N LEU A 412 -19.96 12.02 -29.86
CA LEU A 412 -19.20 13.22 -29.53
C LEU A 412 -18.26 12.95 -28.36
N PRO A 413 -16.97 13.28 -28.50
CA PRO A 413 -16.01 13.21 -27.41
C PRO A 413 -16.33 14.24 -26.35
N GLY A 414 -16.00 13.96 -25.08
CA GLY A 414 -16.20 14.88 -23.99
C GLY A 414 -15.89 14.29 -22.63
N SER A 415 -16.18 15.04 -21.57
CA SER A 415 -16.14 14.54 -20.19
C SER A 415 -17.29 13.58 -19.91
N ALA A 416 -17.11 12.68 -18.97
CA ALA A 416 -18.17 11.77 -18.56
C ALA A 416 -19.28 12.54 -17.84
N PRO A 417 -20.56 12.41 -18.22
CA PRO A 417 -21.67 12.79 -17.36
C PRO A 417 -21.71 11.88 -16.13
N CYS A 418 -22.24 12.32 -15.00
CA CYS A 418 -22.33 11.43 -13.84
C CYS A 418 -23.34 10.30 -14.02
N SER A 419 -24.35 10.49 -14.88
CA SER A 419 -25.24 9.46 -15.40
C SER A 419 -25.58 9.72 -16.87
N PRO A 420 -25.80 8.67 -17.70
CA PRO A 420 -26.13 8.85 -19.12
C PRO A 420 -27.38 9.70 -19.39
N GLY A 421 -28.39 9.61 -18.52
CA GLY A 421 -29.66 10.32 -18.67
C GLY A 421 -29.71 11.69 -18.01
N ASP A 422 -28.97 11.88 -16.93
CA ASP A 422 -28.85 13.14 -16.20
C ASP A 422 -27.39 13.35 -15.76
N PRO A 423 -26.69 14.32 -16.35
CA PRO A 423 -25.26 14.55 -16.05
C PRO A 423 -24.97 14.88 -14.58
N ARG A 424 -25.95 15.21 -13.78
CA ARG A 424 -25.82 15.57 -12.38
C ARG A 424 -26.34 14.52 -11.39
N ASP A 425 -26.96 13.46 -11.88
CA ASP A 425 -27.37 12.31 -11.07
C ASP A 425 -26.18 11.36 -10.88
N LEU A 426 -25.92 10.93 -9.65
CA LEU A 426 -24.80 10.03 -9.31
C LEU A 426 -25.18 8.54 -9.32
N SER A 427 -26.41 8.19 -9.68
CA SER A 427 -26.88 6.79 -9.59
C SER A 427 -26.02 5.82 -10.38
N TYR A 428 -25.61 6.20 -11.58
CA TYR A 428 -24.72 5.38 -12.42
C TYR A 428 -23.33 5.18 -11.80
N GLN A 429 -22.76 6.24 -11.21
CA GLN A 429 -21.47 6.15 -10.50
C GLN A 429 -21.58 5.24 -9.28
N VAL A 430 -22.64 5.38 -8.48
CA VAL A 430 -22.92 4.54 -7.30
C VAL A 430 -23.05 3.06 -7.70
N GLU A 431 -23.79 2.74 -8.77
CA GLU A 431 -23.93 1.37 -9.25
C GLU A 431 -22.60 0.81 -9.78
N THR A 432 -21.85 1.60 -10.54
CA THR A 432 -20.53 1.23 -11.06
C THR A 432 -19.55 0.94 -9.93
N ILE A 433 -19.53 1.76 -8.87
CA ILE A 433 -18.69 1.52 -7.69
C ILE A 433 -19.05 0.19 -7.02
N ARG A 434 -20.34 -0.06 -6.78
CA ARG A 434 -20.80 -1.33 -6.17
C ARG A 434 -20.35 -2.54 -6.96
N ARG A 435 -20.49 -2.50 -8.28
CA ARG A 435 -20.04 -3.57 -9.16
C ARG A 435 -18.53 -3.79 -9.07
N LEU A 436 -17.72 -2.73 -9.19
CA LEU A 436 -16.27 -2.82 -9.13
C LEU A 436 -15.77 -3.31 -7.77
N ARG A 437 -16.42 -2.90 -6.67
CA ARG A 437 -16.11 -3.42 -5.33
C ARG A 437 -16.42 -4.91 -5.22
N ALA A 438 -17.56 -5.37 -5.73
CA ALA A 438 -17.91 -6.78 -5.77
C ALA A 438 -16.92 -7.62 -6.60
N GLU A 439 -16.31 -7.01 -7.62
CA GLU A 439 -15.22 -7.59 -8.41
C GLU A 439 -13.85 -7.53 -7.69
N GLY A 440 -13.76 -6.94 -6.49
CA GLY A 440 -12.55 -6.88 -5.66
C GLY A 440 -11.60 -5.73 -5.97
N TYR A 441 -12.04 -4.66 -6.65
CA TYR A 441 -11.24 -3.45 -6.87
C TYR A 441 -11.30 -2.48 -5.70
N ASN A 442 -10.19 -1.80 -5.43
CA ASN A 442 -10.17 -0.58 -4.66
C ASN A 442 -10.55 0.57 -5.59
N VAL A 443 -11.73 1.16 -5.37
CA VAL A 443 -12.28 2.18 -6.27
C VAL A 443 -11.86 3.57 -5.79
N ILE A 444 -11.28 4.35 -6.71
CA ILE A 444 -10.93 5.76 -6.58
C ILE A 444 -11.91 6.53 -7.47
N ALA A 445 -12.74 7.37 -6.88
CA ALA A 445 -13.74 8.17 -7.58
C ALA A 445 -13.35 9.64 -7.57
N THR A 446 -13.42 10.32 -8.74
CA THR A 446 -13.12 11.75 -8.86
C THR A 446 -14.32 12.50 -9.45
N LEU A 447 -14.57 13.72 -8.97
CA LEU A 447 -15.67 14.53 -9.45
C LEU A 447 -15.22 15.96 -9.73
N GLN A 448 -15.44 16.41 -10.97
CA GLN A 448 -15.50 17.84 -11.28
C GLN A 448 -16.83 18.36 -10.76
N TYR A 449 -16.82 19.04 -9.60
CA TYR A 449 -18.02 19.31 -8.84
C TYR A 449 -18.40 20.80 -8.83
N GLU A 450 -18.67 21.39 -7.67
CA GLU A 450 -19.04 22.81 -7.55
C GLU A 450 -17.79 23.70 -7.51
N GLU A 451 -17.81 24.81 -8.21
CA GLU A 451 -16.81 25.88 -8.06
C GLU A 451 -17.09 26.61 -6.73
N TYR A 452 -16.24 26.37 -5.71
CA TYR A 452 -16.49 26.83 -4.36
C TYR A 452 -15.18 27.14 -3.61
N TYR A 453 -14.94 28.41 -3.35
CA TYR A 453 -13.66 28.97 -2.90
C TYR A 453 -13.53 29.07 -1.37
N PHE A 454 -13.89 28.05 -0.63
CA PHE A 454 -13.79 27.97 0.82
C PHE A 454 -13.17 26.64 1.25
N TYR A 455 -12.59 26.60 2.45
CA TYR A 455 -12.03 25.37 3.04
C TYR A 455 -13.13 24.34 3.38
N GLU A 456 -14.33 24.82 3.72
CA GLU A 456 -15.50 23.98 3.98
C GLU A 456 -16.10 23.45 2.67
N SER A 457 -16.57 22.22 2.68
CA SER A 457 -17.39 21.66 1.60
C SER A 457 -18.86 22.11 1.72
N THR A 458 -19.59 22.17 0.60
CA THR A 458 -21.03 22.40 0.62
C THR A 458 -21.79 21.21 1.21
N LEU A 459 -23.01 21.42 1.71
CA LEU A 459 -23.87 20.33 2.20
C LEU A 459 -24.21 19.32 1.09
N ARG A 460 -24.36 19.79 -0.14
CA ARG A 460 -24.60 18.94 -1.31
C ARG A 460 -23.39 18.06 -1.57
N GLN A 461 -22.19 18.63 -1.64
CA GLN A 461 -20.94 17.92 -1.84
C GLN A 461 -20.73 16.84 -0.76
N ARG A 462 -20.98 17.17 0.51
CA ARG A 462 -20.90 16.20 1.62
C ARG A 462 -21.80 14.99 1.41
N ARG A 463 -23.07 15.23 1.04
CA ARG A 463 -24.05 14.15 0.78
C ARG A 463 -23.64 13.30 -0.40
N ASP A 464 -23.27 13.92 -1.50
CA ASP A 464 -23.03 13.25 -2.77
C ASP A 464 -21.73 12.44 -2.73
N PHE A 465 -20.66 12.97 -2.11
CA PHE A 465 -19.41 12.23 -1.95
C PHE A 465 -19.54 11.11 -0.91
N ALA A 466 -20.31 11.31 0.15
CA ALA A 466 -20.62 10.24 1.10
C ALA A 466 -21.33 9.07 0.43
N ALA A 467 -22.28 9.34 -0.50
CA ALA A 467 -22.97 8.27 -1.24
C ALA A 467 -22.03 7.42 -2.10
N LEU A 468 -20.97 8.01 -2.67
CA LEU A 468 -19.95 7.27 -3.41
C LEU A 468 -19.09 6.39 -2.47
N ARG A 469 -18.69 6.92 -1.30
CA ARG A 469 -17.98 6.14 -0.29
C ARG A 469 -18.84 4.98 0.25
N GLU A 470 -20.10 5.25 0.57
CA GLU A 470 -21.08 4.25 1.03
C GLU A 470 -21.33 3.16 -0.03
N ALA A 471 -21.20 3.49 -1.31
CA ALA A 471 -21.23 2.51 -2.39
C ALA A 471 -19.97 1.63 -2.44
N GLY A 472 -18.89 2.05 -1.77
CA GLY A 472 -17.64 1.30 -1.65
C GLY A 472 -16.40 1.97 -2.27
N ALA A 473 -16.46 3.24 -2.69
CA ALA A 473 -15.25 3.96 -3.08
C ALA A 473 -14.36 4.15 -1.83
N VAL A 474 -13.12 3.70 -1.90
CA VAL A 474 -12.15 3.83 -0.80
C VAL A 474 -11.47 5.21 -0.78
N VAL A 475 -11.45 5.87 -1.94
CA VAL A 475 -11.01 7.27 -2.10
C VAL A 475 -12.05 8.01 -2.94
N VAL A 476 -12.44 9.20 -2.50
CA VAL A 476 -13.26 10.13 -3.28
C VAL A 476 -12.59 11.50 -3.29
N ASN A 477 -12.21 12.00 -4.47
CA ASN A 477 -11.58 13.30 -4.65
C ASN A 477 -12.48 14.26 -5.42
N GLY A 478 -12.56 15.51 -4.93
CA GLY A 478 -13.20 16.61 -5.61
C GLY A 478 -12.20 17.48 -6.38
N SER A 479 -12.64 17.96 -7.54
CA SER A 479 -11.97 19.00 -8.31
C SER A 479 -12.95 20.13 -8.66
N GLN A 480 -12.55 21.14 -9.44
CA GLN A 480 -13.29 22.36 -9.79
C GLN A 480 -13.33 23.42 -8.68
N GLY A 481 -13.27 23.08 -7.42
CA GLY A 481 -13.31 24.07 -6.35
C GLY A 481 -12.17 25.08 -6.40
N HIS A 482 -11.11 24.79 -7.16
CA HIS A 482 -9.87 25.59 -7.30
C HIS A 482 -9.33 26.09 -5.95
N HIS A 483 -9.66 25.38 -4.90
CA HIS A 483 -9.38 25.71 -3.52
C HIS A 483 -9.20 24.42 -2.73
N VAL A 484 -8.19 24.35 -1.88
CA VAL A 484 -8.04 23.21 -0.98
C VAL A 484 -9.20 23.21 0.01
N GLN A 485 -9.84 22.06 0.16
CA GLN A 485 -10.96 21.85 1.09
C GLN A 485 -10.62 20.77 2.13
N GLY A 486 -11.46 20.61 3.14
CA GLY A 486 -11.27 19.60 4.19
C GLY A 486 -11.56 18.17 3.74
N PHE A 487 -11.65 17.28 4.72
CA PHE A 487 -11.74 15.84 4.55
C PHE A 487 -13.01 15.26 5.22
N ASP A 488 -13.42 14.08 4.79
CA ASP A 488 -14.29 13.18 5.55
C ASP A 488 -13.63 11.79 5.63
N ILE A 489 -13.27 11.37 6.83
CA ILE A 489 -12.51 10.15 7.07
C ILE A 489 -13.30 9.22 7.98
N SER A 490 -13.48 7.99 7.52
CA SER A 490 -14.16 6.93 8.25
C SER A 490 -13.49 5.58 7.99
N ALA A 491 -13.96 4.53 8.62
CA ALA A 491 -13.48 3.17 8.37
C ALA A 491 -13.67 2.70 6.92
N GLU A 492 -14.66 3.24 6.22
CA GLU A 492 -15.01 2.89 4.84
C GLU A 492 -14.08 3.53 3.80
N GLY A 493 -13.46 4.68 4.12
CA GLY A 493 -12.58 5.36 3.17
C GLY A 493 -12.33 6.82 3.46
N PHE A 494 -11.62 7.43 2.55
CA PHE A 494 -11.12 8.80 2.58
C PHE A 494 -11.82 9.65 1.53
N ILE A 495 -12.38 10.78 1.95
CA ILE A 495 -12.90 11.82 1.05
C ILE A 495 -12.06 13.08 1.22
N HIS A 496 -11.52 13.61 0.13
CA HIS A 496 -10.95 14.96 0.04
C HIS A 496 -11.88 15.79 -0.85
N TRP A 497 -12.58 16.75 -0.26
CA TRP A 497 -13.59 17.52 -1.02
C TRP A 497 -12.98 18.40 -2.11
N GLY A 498 -11.72 18.82 -1.97
CA GLY A 498 -11.01 19.58 -2.99
C GLY A 498 -9.50 19.62 -2.74
N THR A 499 -8.72 19.10 -3.70
CA THR A 499 -7.24 19.11 -3.67
C THR A 499 -6.63 20.44 -4.11
N GLY A 500 -7.46 21.39 -4.58
CA GLY A 500 -7.01 22.67 -5.13
C GLY A 500 -6.46 22.56 -6.56
N ASN A 501 -5.65 23.51 -6.95
CA ASN A 501 -4.91 23.49 -8.23
C ASN A 501 -3.52 22.91 -8.01
N ILE A 502 -2.89 22.36 -9.07
CA ILE A 502 -1.46 22.01 -9.00
C ILE A 502 -0.65 22.77 -10.05
N PHE A 503 -0.95 22.63 -11.33
CA PHE A 503 -0.31 23.38 -12.42
C PHE A 503 -1.32 24.31 -13.08
N PHE A 504 -1.93 25.16 -12.25
CA PHE A 504 -2.87 26.21 -12.63
C PHE A 504 -2.87 27.29 -11.55
N GLY A 505 -1.97 28.26 -11.65
CA GLY A 505 -1.62 29.18 -10.56
C GLY A 505 -2.27 30.57 -10.61
N ASP A 506 -3.15 30.85 -11.55
CA ASP A 506 -3.69 32.20 -11.78
C ASP A 506 -4.69 32.69 -10.73
N GLN A 507 -5.17 31.81 -9.87
CA GLN A 507 -6.20 32.15 -8.90
C GLN A 507 -5.59 32.71 -7.61
N THR A 508 -5.16 33.96 -7.67
CA THR A 508 -4.41 34.65 -6.59
C THR A 508 -5.28 35.42 -5.62
N PHE A 509 -6.61 35.34 -5.73
CA PHE A 509 -7.57 36.10 -4.92
C PHE A 509 -7.69 35.64 -3.47
N SER A 510 -7.25 34.44 -3.14
CA SER A 510 -7.19 33.94 -1.78
C SER A 510 -5.98 33.06 -1.54
N LYS A 511 -5.55 32.95 -0.27
CA LYS A 511 -4.47 32.02 0.11
C LYS A 511 -4.85 30.56 -0.16
N GLY A 512 -6.12 30.19 0.06
CA GLY A 512 -6.59 28.84 -0.19
C GLY A 512 -6.60 28.44 -1.66
N ALA A 513 -6.89 29.40 -2.58
CA ALA A 513 -6.80 29.17 -4.02
C ALA A 513 -5.35 29.00 -4.53
N GLN A 514 -4.37 29.58 -3.82
CA GLN A 514 -2.94 29.40 -4.09
C GLN A 514 -2.34 28.22 -3.34
N THR A 515 -3.10 27.54 -2.50
CA THR A 515 -2.67 26.32 -1.80
C THR A 515 -3.00 25.10 -2.66
N THR A 516 -2.11 24.12 -2.64
CA THR A 516 -2.30 22.85 -3.33
C THR A 516 -1.90 21.69 -2.45
N MET A 517 -2.51 20.53 -2.71
CA MET A 517 -2.14 19.29 -2.08
C MET A 517 -1.91 18.18 -3.13
N VAL A 518 -1.00 17.28 -2.80
CA VAL A 518 -0.85 16.00 -3.47
C VAL A 518 -1.13 14.92 -2.43
N ASP A 519 -2.15 14.12 -2.68
CA ASP A 519 -2.55 13.03 -1.80
C ASP A 519 -1.91 11.74 -2.29
N ARG A 520 -0.94 11.22 -1.52
CA ARG A 520 -0.26 9.97 -1.85
C ARG A 520 -0.94 8.82 -1.11
N HIS A 521 -1.89 8.18 -1.79
CA HIS A 521 -2.66 7.07 -1.24
C HIS A 521 -1.85 5.77 -1.29
N VAL A 522 -1.83 5.04 -0.18
CA VAL A 522 -1.08 3.79 -0.05
C VAL A 522 -2.02 2.61 0.06
N PHE A 523 -1.82 1.66 -0.85
CA PHE A 523 -2.50 0.37 -0.88
C PHE A 523 -1.50 -0.73 -0.57
N TYR A 524 -1.93 -1.73 0.18
CA TYR A 524 -1.09 -2.86 0.57
C TYR A 524 -1.92 -4.14 0.67
N ASP A 525 -1.47 -5.18 -0.02
CA ASP A 525 -2.14 -6.48 -0.04
C ASP A 525 -3.65 -6.36 -0.39
N ASN A 526 -3.92 -5.57 -1.42
CA ASN A 526 -5.25 -5.21 -1.92
C ASN A 526 -6.17 -4.50 -0.91
N ARG A 527 -5.61 -3.82 0.10
CA ARG A 527 -6.33 -2.97 1.05
C ARG A 527 -5.82 -1.53 0.99
N TYR A 528 -6.70 -0.57 1.21
CA TYR A 528 -6.31 0.82 1.40
C TYR A 528 -5.82 1.04 2.84
N LEU A 529 -4.55 1.47 2.99
CA LEU A 529 -3.95 1.70 4.32
C LEU A 529 -4.10 3.14 4.81
N GLY A 530 -4.04 4.12 3.92
CA GLY A 530 -4.08 5.51 4.30
C GLY A 530 -3.44 6.44 3.28
N VAL A 531 -3.18 7.67 3.68
CA VAL A 531 -2.67 8.72 2.81
C VAL A 531 -1.51 9.48 3.45
N ASP A 532 -0.51 9.82 2.64
CA ASP A 532 0.55 10.78 2.97
C ASP A 532 0.23 12.10 2.25
N LEU A 533 -0.18 13.11 3.02
CA LEU A 533 -0.58 14.41 2.51
C LEU A 533 0.65 15.29 2.25
N ARG A 534 0.84 15.74 1.03
CA ARG A 534 1.87 16.73 0.66
C ARG A 534 1.22 18.08 0.44
N THR A 535 1.78 19.14 1.00
CA THR A 535 1.22 20.50 0.96
C THR A 535 2.21 21.47 0.34
N ALA A 536 1.74 22.30 -0.59
CA ALA A 536 2.53 23.32 -1.23
C ALA A 536 1.76 24.62 -1.39
N PHE A 537 2.49 25.71 -1.61
CA PHE A 537 1.95 27.00 -1.98
C PHE A 537 2.39 27.32 -3.41
N ILE A 538 1.42 27.65 -4.29
CA ILE A 538 1.72 28.00 -5.69
C ILE A 538 2.28 29.42 -5.73
N GLN A 539 3.55 29.52 -6.06
CA GLN A 539 4.26 30.78 -6.24
C GLN A 539 4.40 31.11 -7.73
N ASP A 540 4.64 32.38 -8.01
CA ASP A 540 4.91 32.88 -9.35
C ASP A 540 3.89 32.41 -10.40
N LEU A 541 2.61 32.32 -10.02
CA LEU A 541 1.47 31.89 -10.84
C LEU A 541 1.59 30.48 -11.44
N SER A 542 2.55 29.66 -11.01
CA SER A 542 2.84 28.40 -11.72
C SER A 542 3.51 27.33 -10.90
N GLN A 543 4.36 27.67 -9.91
CA GLN A 543 5.23 26.72 -9.26
C GLN A 543 4.75 26.39 -7.85
N PRO A 544 4.22 25.19 -7.60
CA PRO A 544 4.04 24.67 -6.26
C PRO A 544 5.38 24.53 -5.52
N VAL A 545 5.50 25.18 -4.38
CA VAL A 545 6.68 25.13 -3.51
C VAL A 545 6.26 24.46 -2.19
N PRO A 546 6.95 23.41 -1.74
CA PRO A 546 6.63 22.73 -0.49
C PRO A 546 6.54 23.71 0.68
N MET A 547 5.51 23.60 1.49
CA MET A 547 5.36 24.40 2.71
C MET A 547 6.41 24.02 3.74
N ASN A 548 6.89 25.02 4.49
CA ASN A 548 7.66 24.75 5.69
C ASN A 548 6.77 24.14 6.79
N PRO A 549 7.34 23.58 7.88
CA PRO A 549 6.57 22.91 8.93
C PRO A 549 5.47 23.77 9.57
N ASP A 550 5.72 25.07 9.79
CA ASP A 550 4.76 25.97 10.43
C ASP A 550 3.59 26.30 9.48
N GLU A 551 3.88 26.55 8.20
CA GLU A 551 2.86 26.79 7.17
C GLU A 551 1.97 25.56 6.99
N ARG A 552 2.59 24.38 6.92
CA ARG A 552 1.88 23.09 6.83
C ARG A 552 1.00 22.86 8.05
N ALA A 553 1.54 23.04 9.25
CA ALA A 553 0.77 22.88 10.50
C ALA A 553 -0.43 23.84 10.55
N ALA A 554 -0.25 25.09 10.15
CA ALA A 554 -1.34 26.07 10.09
C ALA A 554 -2.43 25.66 9.08
N LEU A 555 -2.04 25.17 7.90
CA LEU A 555 -2.99 24.65 6.90
C LEU A 555 -3.74 23.43 7.43
N LEU A 556 -3.03 22.43 7.98
CA LEU A 556 -3.67 21.20 8.49
C LEU A 556 -4.65 21.51 9.61
N ARG A 557 -4.34 22.43 10.56
CA ARG A 557 -5.30 22.87 11.58
C ARG A 557 -6.56 23.48 10.94
N THR A 558 -6.38 24.32 9.92
CA THR A 558 -7.51 24.92 9.21
C THR A 558 -8.40 23.86 8.56
N LEU A 559 -7.79 22.90 7.83
CA LEU A 559 -8.51 21.85 7.16
C LEU A 559 -9.18 20.88 8.14
N PHE A 560 -8.48 20.46 9.21
CA PHE A 560 -9.05 19.56 10.21
C PHE A 560 -10.24 20.18 10.96
N ASN A 561 -10.24 21.48 11.18
CA ASN A 561 -11.36 22.18 11.84
C ASN A 561 -12.66 22.17 11.01
N VAL A 562 -12.56 22.05 9.68
CA VAL A 562 -13.72 22.00 8.78
C VAL A 562 -14.04 20.58 8.28
N SER A 563 -13.24 19.60 8.70
CA SER A 563 -13.31 18.20 8.29
C SER A 563 -14.27 17.39 9.15
N LEU A 564 -14.64 16.21 8.67
CA LEU A 564 -15.44 15.20 9.37
C LEU A 564 -14.57 13.98 9.69
N PHE A 565 -14.60 13.53 10.92
CA PHE A 565 -13.85 12.36 11.41
C PHE A 565 -14.82 11.41 12.12
N ARG A 566 -15.15 10.28 11.46
CA ARG A 566 -16.20 9.33 11.86
C ARG A 566 -15.65 7.98 12.31
#